data_9201ed7f127797adafc36823487f45a0
#
_entry.id   9201ed7f127797adafc36823487f45a0
#
_cell.length_a   1.000
_cell.length_b   1.000
_cell.length_c   1.000
_cell.angle_alpha   90.00
_cell.angle_beta   90.00
_cell.angle_gamma   90.00
#
_symmetry.space_group_name_H-M   'P 1'
#
loop_
_entity.id
_entity.type
_entity.pdbx_description
1 polymer ?
#
loop_
_entity_poly.entity_id
_entity_poly.type
_entity_poly.pdbx_seq_one_letter_code
_entity_poly.pdbx_strand_id
1 'polypeptide(L)'
;MKAAYAAAFGAAFLTGAASRLKLGHAGSGQSVDEYAIKSIRRDMRYGSGEAQTFDLYLPAAERDSYGLVVYIHGGGFTGGDKREDAPMLKSFAAKGYVAAGVNYTLHTPAHPEASVASMSREIAASIPVIAGEAAKLGYKLSGMAIGGGSAGGCLALIYAYRDARSAAPPLRFVFEAVGPAGFDAQDWLGSDVDDEAAAGFAAVMTGRDAAELLSDRAAYRESLREISAYMLVDGESPPTLCAYGALDKVVPFVTAEKLRSALQTHGVAHDFIVLPHSGHGLQNDDRLYRLYLSKLDEYLERYL
;
A
#
# COMPACT_ATOMS: atom_id res chain seq x y z
N MET A 1 27.32 8.68 0.58
CA MET A 1 26.37 7.69 0.05
C MET A 1 24.95 7.89 0.59
N LYS A 2 24.65 7.73 1.89
CA LYS A 2 23.26 7.91 2.44
C LYS A 2 22.59 9.24 2.05
N ALA A 3 23.34 10.35 1.93
CA ALA A 3 22.80 11.64 1.52
C ALA A 3 22.43 11.72 0.01
N ALA A 4 23.11 10.99 -0.86
CA ALA A 4 22.81 10.97 -2.29
C ALA A 4 21.55 10.16 -2.59
N TYR A 5 21.30 9.07 -1.85
CA TYR A 5 20.09 8.25 -1.99
C TYR A 5 18.85 8.96 -1.40
N ALA A 6 19.00 9.57 -0.21
CA ALA A 6 17.96 10.43 0.36
C ALA A 6 17.65 11.62 -0.55
N ALA A 7 18.65 12.16 -1.27
CA ALA A 7 18.46 13.24 -2.23
C ALA A 7 17.80 12.74 -3.53
N ALA A 8 18.15 11.57 -4.05
CA ALA A 8 17.50 10.99 -5.24
C ALA A 8 16.04 10.61 -4.97
N PHE A 9 15.77 9.97 -3.83
CA PHE A 9 14.42 9.66 -3.38
C PHE A 9 13.64 10.94 -3.04
N GLY A 10 14.26 11.89 -2.33
CA GLY A 10 13.69 13.19 -2.02
C GLY A 10 13.50 14.09 -3.23
N ALA A 11 14.39 14.07 -4.24
CA ALA A 11 14.25 14.84 -5.47
C ALA A 11 13.16 14.27 -6.40
N ALA A 12 13.06 12.95 -6.53
CA ALA A 12 11.96 12.29 -7.22
C ALA A 12 10.62 12.58 -6.51
N PHE A 13 10.64 12.61 -5.18
CA PHE A 13 9.48 12.94 -4.35
C PHE A 13 9.10 14.43 -4.44
N LEU A 14 10.06 15.35 -4.38
CA LEU A 14 9.81 16.80 -4.48
C LEU A 14 9.34 17.23 -5.87
N THR A 15 9.78 16.57 -6.94
CA THR A 15 9.28 16.82 -8.30
C THR A 15 7.91 16.17 -8.56
N GLY A 16 7.55 15.12 -7.81
CA GLY A 16 6.25 14.44 -7.86
C GLY A 16 5.24 14.93 -6.80
N ALA A 17 5.69 15.60 -5.75
CA ALA A 17 4.84 16.04 -4.62
C ALA A 17 3.80 17.11 -4.99
N ALA A 18 3.91 17.74 -6.14
CA ALA A 18 2.84 18.60 -6.68
C ALA A 18 1.62 17.81 -7.18
N SER A 19 1.77 16.51 -7.45
CA SER A 19 0.67 15.61 -7.80
C SER A 19 0.27 14.79 -6.57
N ARG A 20 -0.44 15.41 -5.64
CA ARG A 20 -1.12 14.66 -4.57
C ARG A 20 -2.01 13.62 -5.23
N LEU A 21 -1.80 12.35 -4.94
CA LEU A 21 -2.73 11.29 -5.26
C LEU A 21 -4.09 11.65 -4.66
N LYS A 22 -4.96 12.24 -5.49
CA LYS A 22 -6.32 12.60 -5.10
C LYS A 22 -7.22 11.37 -5.17
N LEU A 23 -6.79 10.22 -4.66
CA LEU A 23 -7.63 9.03 -4.56
C LEU A 23 -8.97 9.33 -3.82
N GLY A 24 -8.96 10.31 -2.90
CA GLY A 24 -10.16 10.76 -2.21
C GLY A 24 -10.97 11.86 -2.90
N HIS A 25 -10.51 12.45 -4.02
CA HIS A 25 -11.20 13.60 -4.64
C HIS A 25 -11.87 13.30 -5.98
N ALA A 26 -11.58 12.19 -6.61
CA ALA A 26 -12.18 11.82 -7.90
C ALA A 26 -13.37 10.85 -7.79
N GLY A 27 -13.64 10.32 -6.61
CA GLY A 27 -14.86 9.57 -6.34
C GLY A 27 -16.00 10.55 -6.17
N SER A 28 -16.80 10.76 -7.24
CA SER A 28 -18.11 11.42 -7.25
C SER A 28 -18.21 12.69 -6.41
N GLY A 29 -18.70 13.77 -6.96
CA GLY A 29 -19.16 14.94 -6.19
C GLY A 29 -20.36 14.64 -5.29
N GLN A 30 -20.52 13.41 -4.83
CA GLN A 30 -21.48 12.99 -3.83
C GLN A 30 -20.84 13.26 -2.46
N SER A 31 -21.46 14.16 -1.72
CA SER A 31 -21.19 14.33 -0.29
C SER A 31 -21.37 12.96 0.39
N VAL A 32 -20.36 12.50 1.13
CA VAL A 32 -20.52 11.32 1.98
C VAL A 32 -21.65 11.59 2.95
N ASP A 33 -22.63 10.71 3.02
CA ASP A 33 -23.69 10.79 4.02
C ASP A 33 -23.07 10.53 5.40
N GLU A 34 -22.84 11.58 6.16
CA GLU A 34 -22.25 11.48 7.50
C GLU A 34 -23.15 10.70 8.49
N TYR A 35 -24.45 10.63 8.24
CA TYR A 35 -25.37 9.81 9.05
C TYR A 35 -25.19 8.31 8.83
N ALA A 36 -24.56 7.91 7.71
CA ALA A 36 -24.19 6.53 7.46
C ALA A 36 -22.95 6.05 8.26
N ILE A 37 -22.29 6.97 8.98
CA ILE A 37 -21.13 6.67 9.83
C ILE A 37 -21.55 6.79 11.30
N LYS A 38 -21.50 5.66 12.03
CA LYS A 38 -21.87 5.61 13.45
C LYS A 38 -20.87 6.34 14.32
N SER A 39 -19.59 6.10 14.13
CA SER A 39 -18.51 6.76 14.87
C SER A 39 -17.15 6.57 14.22
N ILE A 40 -16.22 7.45 14.60
CA ILE A 40 -14.82 7.36 14.22
C ILE A 40 -13.99 7.29 15.51
N ARG A 41 -13.17 6.24 15.66
CA ARG A 41 -12.20 6.09 16.74
C ARG A 41 -10.82 6.47 16.21
N ARG A 42 -10.23 7.50 16.77
CA ARG A 42 -8.96 8.05 16.28
C ARG A 42 -7.79 7.64 17.15
N ASP A 43 -6.62 7.58 16.52
CA ASP A 43 -5.31 7.43 17.18
C ASP A 43 -5.25 6.20 18.12
N MET A 44 -5.96 5.13 17.75
CA MET A 44 -5.89 3.85 18.45
C MET A 44 -4.51 3.23 18.22
N ARG A 45 -3.93 2.62 19.24
CA ARG A 45 -2.56 2.11 19.16
C ARG A 45 -2.54 0.62 18.83
N TYR A 46 -1.63 0.22 17.92
CA TYR A 46 -1.36 -1.18 17.65
C TYR A 46 0.03 -1.63 18.14
N GLY A 47 0.85 -0.69 18.61
CA GLY A 47 2.18 -0.94 19.14
C GLY A 47 2.64 0.15 20.10
N SER A 48 3.90 0.09 20.53
CA SER A 48 4.51 1.03 21.46
C SER A 48 5.11 2.27 20.79
N GLY A 49 5.41 2.21 19.48
CA GLY A 49 5.96 3.33 18.72
C GLY A 49 4.96 4.48 18.59
N GLU A 50 5.44 5.72 18.54
CA GLU A 50 4.58 6.90 18.45
C GLU A 50 3.71 6.87 17.17
N ALA A 51 4.28 6.48 16.05
CA ALA A 51 3.58 6.37 14.77
C ALA A 51 2.66 5.15 14.66
N GLN A 52 2.78 4.15 15.55
CA GLN A 52 2.03 2.89 15.48
C GLN A 52 0.59 3.08 15.94
N THR A 53 -0.18 3.81 15.12
CA THR A 53 -1.58 4.17 15.38
C THR A 53 -2.46 3.91 14.16
N PHE A 54 -3.76 3.74 14.41
CA PHE A 54 -4.79 3.65 13.38
C PHE A 54 -6.04 4.42 13.76
N ASP A 55 -6.81 4.79 12.75
CA ASP A 55 -8.16 5.32 12.91
C ASP A 55 -9.17 4.27 12.44
N LEU A 56 -10.26 4.08 13.17
CA LEU A 56 -11.31 3.12 12.86
C LEU A 56 -12.62 3.86 12.57
N TYR A 57 -13.18 3.64 11.40
CA TYR A 57 -14.42 4.23 10.91
C TYR A 57 -15.49 3.15 10.92
N LEU A 58 -16.55 3.36 11.67
CA LEU A 58 -17.58 2.38 11.95
C LEU A 58 -18.88 2.74 11.22
N PRO A 59 -19.43 1.83 10.39
CA PRO A 59 -20.67 2.07 9.68
C PRO A 59 -21.86 2.15 10.66
N ALA A 60 -22.88 2.94 10.29
CA ALA A 60 -24.15 2.98 11.01
C ALA A 60 -25.08 1.82 10.63
N ALA A 61 -24.92 1.26 9.45
CA ALA A 61 -25.71 0.12 8.98
C ALA A 61 -25.54 -1.11 9.89
N GLU A 62 -26.64 -1.68 10.32
CA GLU A 62 -26.63 -2.94 11.09
C GLU A 62 -26.61 -4.13 10.14
N ARG A 63 -25.68 -5.06 10.39
CA ARG A 63 -25.47 -6.29 9.58
C ARG A 63 -25.07 -7.43 10.50
N ASP A 64 -25.33 -8.67 10.09
CA ASP A 64 -24.90 -9.88 10.80
C ASP A 64 -23.37 -10.05 10.79
N SER A 65 -22.72 -9.54 9.73
CA SER A 65 -21.27 -9.47 9.60
C SER A 65 -20.84 -8.32 8.68
N TYR A 66 -19.59 -7.91 8.80
CA TYR A 66 -19.02 -6.77 8.10
C TYR A 66 -17.74 -7.15 7.37
N GLY A 67 -17.50 -6.58 6.20
CA GLY A 67 -16.18 -6.52 5.58
C GLY A 67 -15.33 -5.44 6.27
N LEU A 68 -14.04 -5.74 6.45
CA LEU A 68 -13.03 -4.76 6.88
C LEU A 68 -12.25 -4.25 5.67
N VAL A 69 -12.12 -2.94 5.51
CA VAL A 69 -11.24 -2.32 4.53
C VAL A 69 -10.11 -1.60 5.25
N VAL A 70 -8.89 -2.07 5.08
CA VAL A 70 -7.69 -1.42 5.63
C VAL A 70 -7.02 -0.62 4.52
N TYR A 71 -6.78 0.66 4.76
CA TYR A 71 -6.10 1.54 3.82
C TYR A 71 -4.82 2.12 4.41
N ILE A 72 -3.74 2.04 3.64
CA ILE A 72 -2.39 2.45 4.03
C ILE A 72 -2.03 3.70 3.23
N HIS A 73 -1.65 4.77 3.92
CA HIS A 73 -1.31 6.04 3.28
C HIS A 73 -0.03 5.98 2.46
N GLY A 74 0.04 6.82 1.42
CA GLY A 74 1.25 7.06 0.64
C GLY A 74 2.23 8.00 1.35
N GLY A 75 3.19 8.53 0.59
CA GLY A 75 4.14 9.53 1.08
C GLY A 75 5.61 9.13 0.95
N GLY A 76 5.95 8.22 0.00
CA GLY A 76 7.33 7.83 -0.32
C GLY A 76 8.09 7.24 0.86
N PHE A 77 7.42 6.62 1.81
CA PHE A 77 7.99 6.05 3.04
C PHE A 77 8.63 7.09 3.99
N THR A 78 8.55 8.38 3.67
CA THR A 78 9.18 9.47 4.42
C THR A 78 8.20 10.53 4.91
N GLY A 79 6.93 10.43 4.51
CA GLY A 79 5.85 11.37 4.85
C GLY A 79 4.48 10.71 4.72
N GLY A 80 3.42 11.49 4.92
CA GLY A 80 2.03 11.07 4.88
C GLY A 80 1.45 10.79 6.27
N ASP A 81 0.14 10.73 6.34
CA ASP A 81 -0.62 10.40 7.55
C ASP A 81 -1.98 9.81 7.17
N LYS A 82 -2.48 8.85 7.94
CA LYS A 82 -3.79 8.22 7.77
C LYS A 82 -4.96 9.18 7.68
N ARG A 83 -4.81 10.39 8.24
CA ARG A 83 -5.84 11.45 8.19
C ARG A 83 -6.02 12.03 6.79
N GLU A 84 -5.02 11.94 5.92
CA GLU A 84 -5.11 12.41 4.54
C GLU A 84 -6.10 11.57 3.73
N ASP A 85 -6.31 10.31 4.11
CA ASP A 85 -7.22 9.37 3.46
C ASP A 85 -8.62 9.33 4.10
N ALA A 86 -8.89 10.20 5.09
CA ALA A 86 -10.16 10.25 5.78
C ALA A 86 -11.41 10.34 4.86
N PRO A 87 -11.40 11.08 3.72
CA PRO A 87 -12.54 11.09 2.81
C PRO A 87 -12.85 9.71 2.22
N MET A 88 -11.84 8.94 1.85
CA MET A 88 -12.01 7.59 1.31
C MET A 88 -12.46 6.60 2.39
N LEU A 89 -11.87 6.65 3.57
CA LEU A 89 -12.26 5.83 4.72
C LEU A 89 -13.71 6.08 5.14
N LYS A 90 -14.15 7.34 5.14
CA LYS A 90 -15.55 7.70 5.35
C LYS A 90 -16.45 7.12 4.26
N SER A 91 -16.02 7.13 2.99
CA SER A 91 -16.79 6.54 1.90
C SER A 91 -16.99 5.04 2.07
N PHE A 92 -15.96 4.29 2.49
CA PHE A 92 -16.09 2.87 2.81
C PHE A 92 -17.05 2.63 3.99
N ALA A 93 -16.95 3.42 5.05
CA ALA A 93 -17.85 3.30 6.19
C ALA A 93 -19.31 3.62 5.80
N ALA A 94 -19.54 4.64 4.98
CA ALA A 94 -20.87 4.99 4.49
C ALA A 94 -21.48 3.89 3.61
N LYS A 95 -20.66 3.09 2.91
CA LYS A 95 -21.08 1.90 2.16
C LYS A 95 -21.36 0.68 3.06
N GLY A 96 -21.14 0.79 4.37
CA GLY A 96 -21.42 -0.25 5.36
C GLY A 96 -20.24 -1.18 5.66
N TYR A 97 -19.02 -0.83 5.29
CA TYR A 97 -17.81 -1.54 5.68
C TYR A 97 -17.20 -0.93 6.95
N VAL A 98 -16.56 -1.73 7.78
CA VAL A 98 -15.62 -1.23 8.78
C VAL A 98 -14.37 -0.79 8.03
N ALA A 99 -13.92 0.44 8.21
CA ALA A 99 -12.74 0.95 7.52
C ALA A 99 -11.66 1.38 8.52
N ALA A 100 -10.39 1.12 8.20
CA ALA A 100 -9.27 1.51 9.03
C ALA A 100 -8.18 2.20 8.20
N GLY A 101 -7.69 3.35 8.67
CA GLY A 101 -6.49 4.01 8.17
C GLY A 101 -5.33 3.79 9.12
N VAL A 102 -4.17 3.40 8.60
CA VAL A 102 -3.03 2.96 9.41
C VAL A 102 -1.82 3.86 9.18
N ASN A 103 -1.21 4.35 10.27
CA ASN A 103 0.10 4.96 10.28
C ASN A 103 1.18 3.92 10.56
N TYR A 104 2.40 4.19 10.11
CA TYR A 104 3.59 3.36 10.31
C TYR A 104 4.83 4.26 10.50
N THR A 105 5.90 3.74 11.09
CA THR A 105 7.12 4.51 11.36
C THR A 105 7.82 4.90 10.05
N LEU A 106 7.85 6.19 9.75
CA LEU A 106 8.43 6.74 8.53
C LEU A 106 9.96 6.81 8.61
N HIS A 107 10.63 6.64 7.45
CA HIS A 107 12.06 6.89 7.35
C HIS A 107 12.34 8.39 7.40
N THR A 108 12.87 8.86 8.53
CA THR A 108 13.15 10.27 8.80
C THR A 108 14.51 10.40 9.50
N PRO A 109 15.05 11.62 9.68
CA PRO A 109 16.26 11.81 10.51
C PRO A 109 16.11 11.31 11.95
N ALA A 110 14.87 11.27 12.49
CA ALA A 110 14.58 10.71 13.82
C ALA A 110 14.52 9.17 13.81
N HIS A 111 14.17 8.56 12.66
CA HIS A 111 14.05 7.12 12.46
C HIS A 111 14.81 6.67 11.22
N PRO A 112 16.15 6.81 11.20
CA PRO A 112 16.96 6.43 10.04
C PRO A 112 17.04 4.91 9.83
N GLU A 113 16.63 4.13 10.81
CA GLU A 113 16.54 2.66 10.77
C GLU A 113 15.25 2.17 10.07
N ALA A 114 14.24 3.03 9.95
CA ALA A 114 12.99 2.65 9.32
C ALA A 114 13.19 2.35 7.82
N SER A 115 12.63 1.26 7.35
CA SER A 115 12.79 0.73 6.00
C SER A 115 11.46 0.15 5.50
N VAL A 116 11.35 -0.14 4.20
CA VAL A 116 10.16 -0.81 3.65
C VAL A 116 9.90 -2.14 4.38
N ALA A 117 10.96 -2.88 4.69
CA ALA A 117 10.83 -4.14 5.43
C ALA A 117 10.30 -3.93 6.86
N SER A 118 10.78 -2.93 7.62
CA SER A 118 10.25 -2.66 8.96
C SER A 118 8.81 -2.15 8.91
N MET A 119 8.49 -1.24 7.97
CA MET A 119 7.14 -0.72 7.78
C MET A 119 6.15 -1.83 7.42
N SER A 120 6.53 -2.76 6.53
CA SER A 120 5.67 -3.89 6.17
C SER A 120 5.36 -4.80 7.36
N ARG A 121 6.32 -5.00 8.28
CA ARG A 121 6.10 -5.74 9.53
C ARG A 121 5.17 -5.00 10.48
N GLU A 122 5.25 -3.67 10.55
CA GLU A 122 4.32 -2.85 11.33
C GLU A 122 2.89 -2.96 10.80
N ILE A 123 2.72 -2.92 9.48
CA ILE A 123 1.39 -3.14 8.87
C ILE A 123 0.87 -4.54 9.24
N ALA A 124 1.69 -5.58 9.10
CA ALA A 124 1.26 -6.93 9.48
C ALA A 124 0.85 -7.02 10.97
N ALA A 125 1.58 -6.36 11.86
CA ALA A 125 1.27 -6.30 13.29
C ALA A 125 -0.02 -5.51 13.59
N SER A 126 -0.39 -4.53 12.78
CA SER A 126 -1.59 -3.72 12.99
C SER A 126 -2.89 -4.49 12.73
N ILE A 127 -2.90 -5.41 11.78
CA ILE A 127 -4.12 -6.09 11.32
C ILE A 127 -4.87 -6.84 12.42
N PRO A 128 -4.24 -7.73 13.22
CA PRO A 128 -4.96 -8.43 14.28
C PRO A 128 -5.48 -7.49 15.37
N VAL A 129 -4.79 -6.37 15.61
CA VAL A 129 -5.25 -5.37 16.61
C VAL A 129 -6.47 -4.63 16.08
N ILE A 130 -6.46 -4.18 14.83
CA ILE A 130 -7.60 -3.53 14.17
C ILE A 130 -8.83 -4.44 14.21
N ALA A 131 -8.67 -5.71 13.83
CA ALA A 131 -9.75 -6.69 13.83
C ALA A 131 -10.29 -6.94 15.25
N GLY A 132 -9.40 -7.05 16.23
CA GLY A 132 -9.76 -7.23 17.63
C GLY A 132 -10.52 -6.03 18.21
N GLU A 133 -10.12 -4.81 17.88
CA GLU A 133 -10.82 -3.59 18.33
C GLU A 133 -12.20 -3.45 17.67
N ALA A 134 -12.33 -3.77 16.38
CA ALA A 134 -13.63 -3.82 15.72
C ALA A 134 -14.57 -4.84 16.40
N ALA A 135 -14.05 -6.04 16.71
CA ALA A 135 -14.82 -7.08 17.40
C ALA A 135 -15.28 -6.66 18.80
N LYS A 136 -14.43 -6.00 19.60
CA LYS A 136 -14.78 -5.43 20.91
C LYS A 136 -15.90 -4.38 20.82
N LEU A 137 -15.99 -3.67 19.70
CA LEU A 137 -17.04 -2.68 19.43
C LEU A 137 -18.33 -3.31 18.85
N GLY A 138 -18.39 -4.65 18.74
CA GLY A 138 -19.57 -5.39 18.29
C GLY A 138 -19.62 -5.65 16.79
N TYR A 139 -18.56 -5.36 16.02
CA TYR A 139 -18.48 -5.62 14.58
C TYR A 139 -17.87 -6.99 14.32
N LYS A 140 -18.69 -7.96 13.96
CA LYS A 140 -18.24 -9.29 13.54
C LYS A 140 -17.70 -9.22 12.12
N LEU A 141 -16.41 -9.44 11.94
CA LEU A 141 -15.78 -9.36 10.63
C LEU A 141 -15.79 -10.71 9.90
N SER A 142 -16.19 -10.72 8.60
CA SER A 142 -16.28 -11.91 7.74
C SER A 142 -15.16 -12.03 6.72
N GLY A 143 -14.49 -10.92 6.42
CA GLY A 143 -13.41 -10.85 5.45
C GLY A 143 -12.74 -9.48 5.49
N MET A 144 -11.60 -9.36 4.81
CA MET A 144 -10.83 -8.12 4.74
C MET A 144 -10.39 -7.84 3.31
N ALA A 145 -10.37 -6.55 2.95
CA ALA A 145 -9.59 -6.01 1.85
C ALA A 145 -8.50 -5.11 2.42
N ILE A 146 -7.34 -5.07 1.75
CA ILE A 146 -6.26 -4.16 2.07
C ILE A 146 -5.88 -3.37 0.83
N GLY A 147 -5.60 -2.09 1.00
CA GLY A 147 -5.17 -1.28 -0.12
C GLY A 147 -4.37 -0.06 0.28
N GLY A 148 -3.91 0.69 -0.73
CA GLY A 148 -3.15 1.91 -0.53
C GLY A 148 -2.73 2.56 -1.83
N GLY A 149 -2.16 3.77 -1.72
CA GLY A 149 -1.56 4.46 -2.85
C GLY A 149 -0.06 4.63 -2.67
N SER A 150 0.72 4.54 -3.76
CA SER A 150 2.17 4.78 -3.71
C SER A 150 2.85 3.89 -2.67
N ALA A 151 3.58 4.44 -1.69
CA ALA A 151 4.19 3.69 -0.59
C ALA A 151 3.19 2.77 0.12
N GLY A 152 1.96 3.24 0.37
CA GLY A 152 0.90 2.43 0.97
C GLY A 152 0.45 1.27 0.09
N GLY A 153 0.40 1.46 -1.24
CA GLY A 153 0.12 0.40 -2.21
C GLY A 153 1.18 -0.70 -2.18
N CYS A 154 2.45 -0.31 -2.11
CA CYS A 154 3.56 -1.24 -1.93
C CYS A 154 3.37 -2.11 -0.67
N LEU A 155 3.13 -1.46 0.48
CA LEU A 155 2.96 -2.16 1.76
C LEU A 155 1.73 -3.08 1.75
N ALA A 156 0.65 -2.65 1.10
CA ALA A 156 -0.56 -3.47 0.93
C ALA A 156 -0.29 -4.73 0.09
N LEU A 157 0.44 -4.60 -1.02
CA LEU A 157 0.84 -5.74 -1.86
C LEU A 157 1.75 -6.71 -1.11
N ILE A 158 2.77 -6.19 -0.39
CA ILE A 158 3.68 -7.02 0.42
C ILE A 158 2.87 -7.81 1.46
N TYR A 159 1.99 -7.14 2.21
CA TYR A 159 1.14 -7.81 3.18
C TYR A 159 0.30 -8.91 2.52
N ALA A 160 -0.36 -8.59 1.40
CA ALA A 160 -1.27 -9.50 0.73
C ALA A 160 -0.59 -10.79 0.26
N TYR A 161 0.64 -10.72 -0.26
CA TYR A 161 1.30 -11.87 -0.85
C TYR A 161 2.27 -12.58 0.09
N ARG A 162 2.71 -11.92 1.18
CA ARG A 162 3.65 -12.50 2.15
C ARG A 162 2.97 -12.93 3.45
N ASP A 163 2.11 -12.07 4.02
CA ASP A 163 1.70 -12.19 5.41
C ASP A 163 0.24 -12.66 5.60
N ALA A 164 -0.61 -12.51 4.56
CA ALA A 164 -2.06 -12.62 4.72
C ALA A 164 -2.62 -14.06 4.78
N ARG A 165 -1.82 -15.10 4.55
CA ARG A 165 -2.31 -16.50 4.49
C ARG A 165 -3.04 -16.97 5.74
N SER A 166 -2.62 -16.51 6.90
CA SER A 166 -3.24 -16.84 8.19
C SER A 166 -4.02 -15.67 8.80
N ALA A 167 -4.35 -14.64 8.00
CA ALA A 167 -5.05 -13.48 8.49
C ALA A 167 -6.45 -13.81 8.99
N ALA A 168 -6.82 -13.21 10.12
CA ALA A 168 -8.16 -13.27 10.70
C ALA A 168 -8.65 -11.83 10.99
N PRO A 169 -9.63 -11.32 10.21
CA PRO A 169 -10.41 -12.00 9.16
C PRO A 169 -9.58 -12.32 7.90
N PRO A 170 -10.02 -13.33 7.10
CA PRO A 170 -9.27 -13.72 5.91
C PRO A 170 -9.22 -12.57 4.88
N LEU A 171 -8.06 -12.39 4.27
CA LEU A 171 -7.91 -11.44 3.16
C LEU A 171 -8.64 -11.96 1.92
N ARG A 172 -9.50 -11.12 1.35
CA ARG A 172 -10.33 -11.44 0.19
C ARG A 172 -9.80 -10.88 -1.11
N PHE A 173 -9.22 -9.69 -1.07
CA PHE A 173 -8.55 -9.07 -2.20
C PHE A 173 -7.61 -7.94 -1.74
N VAL A 174 -6.69 -7.55 -2.62
CA VAL A 174 -5.85 -6.38 -2.47
C VAL A 174 -6.11 -5.39 -3.59
N PHE A 175 -6.08 -4.08 -3.28
CA PHE A 175 -6.19 -3.02 -4.27
C PHE A 175 -5.12 -1.95 -4.06
N GLU A 176 -4.57 -1.43 -5.14
CA GLU A 176 -3.53 -0.42 -5.03
C GLU A 176 -3.53 0.55 -6.23
N ALA A 177 -2.89 1.68 -6.04
CA ALA A 177 -2.60 2.63 -7.11
C ALA A 177 -1.16 3.10 -7.02
N VAL A 178 -0.42 2.98 -8.13
CA VAL A 178 0.96 3.46 -8.35
C VAL A 178 1.97 3.02 -7.29
N GLY A 179 1.72 1.88 -6.62
CA GLY A 179 2.63 1.32 -5.62
C GLY A 179 3.86 0.68 -6.27
N PRO A 180 5.09 0.91 -5.73
CA PRO A 180 6.24 0.13 -6.19
C PRO A 180 6.02 -1.36 -5.91
N ALA A 181 6.12 -2.17 -6.97
CA ALA A 181 5.96 -3.61 -6.84
C ALA A 181 7.29 -4.36 -6.71
N GLY A 182 8.41 -3.66 -6.83
CA GLY A 182 9.74 -4.24 -6.69
C GLY A 182 10.85 -3.19 -6.52
N PHE A 183 11.97 -3.65 -5.97
CA PHE A 183 13.11 -2.82 -5.62
C PHE A 183 14.42 -3.32 -6.23
N ASP A 184 14.37 -3.85 -7.47
CA ASP A 184 15.59 -4.14 -8.23
C ASP A 184 16.34 -2.83 -8.52
N ALA A 185 17.58 -2.72 -8.09
CA ALA A 185 18.35 -1.48 -8.19
C ALA A 185 18.45 -0.95 -9.63
N GLN A 186 18.53 -1.83 -10.62
CA GLN A 186 18.57 -1.45 -12.04
C GLN A 186 17.30 -0.73 -12.51
N ASP A 187 16.14 -1.07 -11.97
CA ASP A 187 14.87 -0.43 -12.32
C ASP A 187 14.80 1.02 -11.78
N TRP A 188 15.48 1.29 -10.65
CA TRP A 188 15.44 2.56 -9.95
C TRP A 188 16.61 3.48 -10.26
N LEU A 189 17.79 2.93 -10.48
CA LEU A 189 19.05 3.67 -10.61
C LEU A 189 19.61 3.64 -12.04
N GLY A 190 19.03 2.80 -12.91
CA GLY A 190 19.48 2.59 -14.28
C GLY A 190 20.30 1.32 -14.48
N SER A 191 20.45 0.92 -15.75
CA SER A 191 21.10 -0.34 -16.14
C SER A 191 22.59 -0.42 -15.74
N ASP A 192 23.25 0.72 -15.57
CA ASP A 192 24.69 0.82 -15.34
C ASP A 192 25.03 0.91 -13.85
N VAL A 193 24.04 0.63 -12.96
CA VAL A 193 24.27 0.60 -11.51
C VAL A 193 25.28 -0.47 -11.14
N ASP A 194 26.33 -0.08 -10.40
CA ASP A 194 27.33 -1.02 -9.89
C ASP A 194 26.83 -1.76 -8.63
N ASP A 195 27.55 -2.82 -8.27
CA ASP A 195 27.19 -3.69 -7.13
C ASP A 195 27.17 -2.91 -5.79
N GLU A 196 28.05 -1.92 -5.61
CA GLU A 196 28.12 -1.10 -4.39
C GLU A 196 26.90 -0.18 -4.26
N ALA A 197 26.51 0.47 -5.36
CA ALA A 197 25.32 1.30 -5.40
C ALA A 197 24.05 0.46 -5.23
N ALA A 198 23.99 -0.71 -5.85
CA ALA A 198 22.86 -1.65 -5.72
C ALA A 198 22.72 -2.16 -4.27
N ALA A 199 23.80 -2.55 -3.61
CA ALA A 199 23.81 -2.96 -2.22
C ALA A 199 23.42 -1.81 -1.28
N GLY A 200 23.90 -0.59 -1.54
CA GLY A 200 23.52 0.61 -0.81
C GLY A 200 22.03 0.94 -0.92
N PHE A 201 21.45 0.83 -2.12
CA PHE A 201 20.03 1.00 -2.34
C PHE A 201 19.21 -0.06 -1.58
N ALA A 202 19.57 -1.34 -1.73
CA ALA A 202 18.91 -2.44 -1.03
C ALA A 202 18.99 -2.27 0.50
N ALA A 203 20.13 -1.82 1.03
CA ALA A 203 20.31 -1.55 2.46
C ALA A 203 19.31 -0.52 3.01
N VAL A 204 19.07 0.56 2.27
CA VAL A 204 18.07 1.58 2.66
C VAL A 204 16.65 0.99 2.64
N MET A 205 16.32 0.23 1.60
CA MET A 205 14.96 -0.31 1.44
C MET A 205 14.66 -1.46 2.42
N THR A 206 15.66 -2.26 2.76
CA THR A 206 15.48 -3.45 3.62
C THR A 206 15.86 -3.23 5.08
N GLY A 207 16.67 -2.19 5.38
CA GLY A 207 17.23 -1.96 6.70
C GLY A 207 18.42 -2.88 7.04
N ARG A 208 18.96 -3.62 6.06
CA ARG A 208 20.13 -4.52 6.25
C ARG A 208 21.43 -3.78 6.05
N ASP A 209 22.53 -4.40 6.46
CA ASP A 209 23.86 -3.86 6.29
C ASP A 209 24.32 -3.92 4.82
N ALA A 210 24.81 -2.81 4.27
CA ALA A 210 25.20 -2.72 2.87
C ALA A 210 26.45 -3.60 2.55
N ALA A 211 27.38 -3.75 3.50
CA ALA A 211 28.55 -4.58 3.29
C ALA A 211 28.21 -6.07 3.30
N GLU A 212 27.24 -6.48 4.13
CA GLU A 212 26.67 -7.84 4.07
C GLU A 212 26.06 -8.08 2.71
N LEU A 213 25.17 -7.18 2.23
CA LEU A 213 24.48 -7.33 0.95
C LEU A 213 25.42 -7.31 -0.26
N LEU A 214 26.53 -6.58 -0.17
CA LEU A 214 27.57 -6.53 -1.20
C LEU A 214 28.37 -7.84 -1.27
N SER A 215 28.64 -8.45 -0.11
CA SER A 215 29.49 -9.66 -0.02
C SER A 215 28.71 -10.96 -0.23
N ASP A 216 27.39 -10.98 0.02
CA ASP A 216 26.52 -12.15 -0.08
C ASP A 216 25.37 -11.92 -1.05
N ARG A 217 25.49 -12.46 -2.27
CA ARG A 217 24.45 -12.39 -3.29
C ARG A 217 23.14 -13.10 -2.91
N ALA A 218 23.20 -14.14 -2.08
CA ALA A 218 22.00 -14.84 -1.63
C ALA A 218 21.24 -13.97 -0.63
N ALA A 219 21.93 -13.38 0.34
CA ALA A 219 21.38 -12.42 1.28
C ALA A 219 20.79 -11.19 0.56
N TYR A 220 21.46 -10.66 -0.46
CA TYR A 220 20.96 -9.57 -1.29
C TYR A 220 19.63 -9.94 -1.97
N ARG A 221 19.55 -11.07 -2.65
CA ARG A 221 18.33 -11.51 -3.34
C ARG A 221 17.17 -11.75 -2.37
N GLU A 222 17.42 -12.40 -1.25
CA GLU A 222 16.39 -12.70 -0.25
C GLU A 222 15.88 -11.42 0.40
N SER A 223 16.75 -10.44 0.68
CA SER A 223 16.35 -9.15 1.24
C SER A 223 15.43 -8.37 0.29
N LEU A 224 15.71 -8.38 -1.01
CA LEU A 224 14.83 -7.76 -2.01
C LEU A 224 13.54 -8.53 -2.18
N ARG A 225 13.57 -9.88 -2.16
CA ARG A 225 12.38 -10.71 -2.23
C ARG A 225 11.40 -10.39 -1.11
N GLU A 226 11.89 -10.16 0.12
CA GLU A 226 11.06 -9.83 1.28
C GLU A 226 10.17 -8.59 1.06
N ILE A 227 10.61 -7.65 0.22
CA ILE A 227 9.94 -6.37 -0.01
C ILE A 227 9.45 -6.14 -1.44
N SER A 228 9.72 -7.06 -2.36
CA SER A 228 9.32 -6.95 -3.78
C SER A 228 8.08 -7.79 -4.04
N ALA A 229 6.91 -7.15 -4.07
CA ALA A 229 5.62 -7.80 -4.19
C ALA A 229 5.54 -8.77 -5.38
N TYR A 230 6.10 -8.39 -6.56
CA TYR A 230 6.10 -9.26 -7.74
C TYR A 230 6.82 -10.60 -7.53
N MET A 231 7.80 -10.66 -6.61
CA MET A 231 8.55 -11.88 -6.27
C MET A 231 7.83 -12.76 -5.24
N LEU A 232 6.75 -12.25 -4.64
CA LEU A 232 5.96 -12.91 -3.61
C LEU A 232 4.66 -13.52 -4.16
N VAL A 233 4.27 -13.14 -5.38
CA VAL A 233 3.07 -13.66 -6.05
C VAL A 233 3.19 -15.15 -6.29
N ASP A 234 2.15 -15.90 -5.97
CA ASP A 234 1.99 -17.33 -6.26
C ASP A 234 0.53 -17.67 -6.60
N GLY A 235 0.25 -18.95 -6.84
CA GLY A 235 -1.10 -19.43 -7.21
C GLY A 235 -2.17 -19.29 -6.13
N GLU A 236 -1.78 -18.99 -4.88
CA GLU A 236 -2.70 -18.78 -3.76
C GLU A 236 -2.87 -17.29 -3.41
N SER A 237 -2.20 -16.41 -4.16
CA SER A 237 -2.30 -14.96 -3.97
C SER A 237 -3.73 -14.46 -4.19
N PRO A 238 -4.22 -13.50 -3.38
CA PRO A 238 -5.59 -13.03 -3.47
C PRO A 238 -5.86 -12.26 -4.76
N PRO A 239 -7.13 -12.16 -5.19
CA PRO A 239 -7.54 -11.27 -6.28
C PRO A 239 -6.95 -9.86 -6.11
N THR A 240 -6.46 -9.28 -7.19
CA THR A 240 -5.68 -8.03 -7.17
C THR A 240 -6.25 -7.00 -8.13
N LEU A 241 -6.48 -5.78 -7.64
CA LEU A 241 -6.86 -4.63 -8.45
C LEU A 241 -5.75 -3.58 -8.43
N CYS A 242 -5.20 -3.24 -9.59
CA CYS A 242 -4.09 -2.29 -9.72
C CYS A 242 -4.40 -1.16 -10.72
N ALA A 243 -3.88 0.05 -10.44
CA ALA A 243 -3.87 1.16 -11.37
C ALA A 243 -2.49 1.84 -11.44
N TYR A 244 -1.96 2.03 -12.64
CA TYR A 244 -0.64 2.62 -12.85
C TYR A 244 -0.65 3.67 -13.97
N GLY A 245 0.06 4.78 -13.76
CA GLY A 245 0.33 5.75 -14.81
C GLY A 245 1.54 5.32 -15.65
N ALA A 246 1.38 5.22 -16.98
CA ALA A 246 2.47 4.80 -17.86
C ALA A 246 3.63 5.84 -17.94
N LEU A 247 3.38 7.09 -17.55
CA LEU A 247 4.36 8.17 -17.53
C LEU A 247 4.84 8.50 -16.11
N ASP A 248 4.74 7.53 -15.20
CA ASP A 248 5.17 7.70 -13.81
C ASP A 248 6.69 7.91 -13.74
N LYS A 249 7.11 9.04 -13.12
CA LYS A 249 8.52 9.43 -12.92
C LYS A 249 8.97 9.27 -11.47
N VAL A 250 8.07 8.82 -10.60
CA VAL A 250 8.34 8.59 -9.17
C VAL A 250 8.59 7.11 -8.94
N VAL A 251 7.68 6.25 -9.44
CA VAL A 251 7.81 4.81 -9.40
C VAL A 251 8.08 4.29 -10.81
N PRO A 252 9.19 3.57 -11.04
CA PRO A 252 9.49 3.01 -12.34
C PRO A 252 8.38 2.07 -12.82
N PHE A 253 7.75 2.38 -13.97
CA PHE A 253 6.62 1.63 -14.50
C PHE A 253 6.97 0.15 -14.77
N VAL A 254 8.24 -0.16 -15.02
CA VAL A 254 8.71 -1.54 -15.20
C VAL A 254 8.40 -2.43 -13.97
N THR A 255 8.36 -1.86 -12.76
CA THR A 255 8.00 -2.64 -11.55
C THR A 255 6.55 -3.10 -11.60
N ALA A 256 5.66 -2.27 -12.14
CA ALA A 256 4.26 -2.62 -12.39
C ALA A 256 4.11 -3.71 -13.44
N GLU A 257 4.92 -3.66 -14.52
CA GLU A 257 4.91 -4.72 -15.55
C GLU A 257 5.42 -6.06 -15.01
N LYS A 258 6.43 -6.05 -14.14
CA LYS A 258 6.88 -7.25 -13.41
C LYS A 258 5.75 -7.84 -12.56
N LEU A 259 4.99 -7.01 -11.83
CA LEU A 259 3.83 -7.45 -11.07
C LEU A 259 2.75 -8.07 -11.97
N ARG A 260 2.40 -7.38 -13.07
CA ARG A 260 1.41 -7.88 -14.03
C ARG A 260 1.84 -9.25 -14.57
N SER A 261 3.11 -9.40 -14.96
CA SER A 261 3.65 -10.65 -15.46
C SER A 261 3.57 -11.77 -14.42
N ALA A 262 3.89 -11.47 -13.15
CA ALA A 262 3.80 -12.43 -12.05
C ALA A 262 2.34 -12.89 -11.81
N LEU A 263 1.38 -11.95 -11.75
CA LEU A 263 -0.04 -12.26 -11.60
C LEU A 263 -0.55 -13.15 -12.73
N GLN A 264 -0.17 -12.87 -13.99
CA GLN A 264 -0.53 -13.67 -15.15
C GLN A 264 0.10 -15.07 -15.11
N THR A 265 1.39 -15.15 -14.77
CA THR A 265 2.14 -16.42 -14.71
C THR A 265 1.55 -17.37 -13.67
N HIS A 266 1.10 -16.85 -12.54
CA HIS A 266 0.52 -17.63 -11.46
C HIS A 266 -0.99 -17.79 -11.53
N GLY A 267 -1.64 -17.25 -12.59
CA GLY A 267 -3.09 -17.37 -12.79
C GLY A 267 -3.93 -16.64 -11.74
N VAL A 268 -3.38 -15.62 -11.08
CA VAL A 268 -4.09 -14.82 -10.08
C VAL A 268 -5.17 -13.99 -10.75
N ALA A 269 -6.38 -13.99 -10.21
CA ALA A 269 -7.46 -13.13 -10.69
C ALA A 269 -7.08 -11.65 -10.48
N HIS A 270 -7.07 -10.86 -11.54
CA HIS A 270 -6.67 -9.45 -11.43
C HIS A 270 -7.31 -8.56 -12.49
N ASP A 271 -7.53 -7.30 -12.12
CA ASP A 271 -7.75 -6.19 -13.04
C ASP A 271 -6.53 -5.25 -12.94
N PHE A 272 -5.86 -5.03 -14.07
CA PHE A 272 -4.66 -4.21 -14.16
C PHE A 272 -4.90 -3.06 -15.13
N ILE A 273 -5.08 -1.83 -14.60
CA ILE A 273 -5.49 -0.66 -15.36
C ILE A 273 -4.29 0.25 -15.59
N VAL A 274 -3.89 0.41 -16.84
CA VAL A 274 -2.83 1.34 -17.23
C VAL A 274 -3.45 2.64 -17.73
N LEU A 275 -2.99 3.76 -17.17
CA LEU A 275 -3.40 5.12 -17.54
C LEU A 275 -2.30 5.72 -18.44
N PRO A 276 -2.44 5.71 -19.78
CA PRO A 276 -1.34 5.93 -20.72
C PRO A 276 -0.81 7.37 -20.75
N HIS A 277 -1.61 8.34 -20.33
CA HIS A 277 -1.23 9.76 -20.34
C HIS A 277 -0.97 10.31 -18.94
N SER A 278 -1.02 9.45 -17.91
CA SER A 278 -0.87 9.84 -16.52
C SER A 278 0.50 9.45 -15.97
N GLY A 279 1.00 10.29 -15.06
CA GLY A 279 2.11 9.97 -14.17
C GLY A 279 1.64 9.44 -12.83
N HIS A 280 2.44 9.66 -11.78
CA HIS A 280 2.18 9.16 -10.43
C HIS A 280 0.84 9.60 -9.82
N GLY A 281 0.31 10.74 -10.22
CA GLY A 281 -0.98 11.26 -9.72
C GLY A 281 -2.22 10.73 -10.46
N LEU A 282 -2.10 9.89 -11.48
CA LEU A 282 -3.20 9.35 -12.30
C LEU A 282 -4.16 10.42 -12.88
N GLN A 283 -3.65 11.64 -13.15
CA GLN A 283 -4.45 12.85 -13.30
C GLN A 283 -4.96 13.14 -14.71
N ASN A 284 -4.47 12.43 -15.74
CA ASN A 284 -4.74 12.81 -17.15
C ASN A 284 -5.69 11.82 -17.87
N ASP A 285 -6.12 10.75 -17.21
CA ASP A 285 -6.97 9.71 -17.79
C ASP A 285 -8.22 9.49 -16.93
N ASP A 286 -9.03 10.52 -16.75
CA ASP A 286 -10.21 10.53 -15.89
C ASP A 286 -11.15 9.33 -16.09
N ARG A 287 -11.35 8.89 -17.36
CA ARG A 287 -12.20 7.76 -17.66
C ARG A 287 -11.65 6.45 -17.09
N LEU A 288 -10.33 6.22 -17.23
CA LEU A 288 -9.67 5.01 -16.71
C LEU A 288 -9.55 5.06 -15.19
N TYR A 289 -9.35 6.25 -14.63
CA TYR A 289 -9.39 6.41 -13.19
C TYR A 289 -10.79 6.11 -12.60
N ARG A 290 -11.86 6.60 -13.23
CA ARG A 290 -13.23 6.23 -12.85
C ARG A 290 -13.50 4.73 -13.02
N LEU A 291 -12.92 4.09 -14.06
CA LEU A 291 -13.00 2.64 -14.22
C LEU A 291 -12.34 1.92 -13.04
N TYR A 292 -11.16 2.36 -12.59
CA TYR A 292 -10.51 1.80 -11.41
C TYR A 292 -11.40 1.90 -10.15
N LEU A 293 -12.02 3.05 -9.91
CA LEU A 293 -12.94 3.23 -8.78
C LEU A 293 -14.21 2.36 -8.89
N SER A 294 -14.78 2.25 -10.10
CA SER A 294 -15.93 1.35 -10.35
C SER A 294 -15.54 -0.11 -10.11
N LYS A 295 -14.35 -0.52 -10.55
CA LYS A 295 -13.82 -1.86 -10.28
C LYS A 295 -13.59 -2.10 -8.79
N LEU A 296 -13.13 -1.10 -8.05
CA LEU A 296 -12.99 -1.22 -6.60
C LEU A 296 -14.35 -1.48 -5.94
N ASP A 297 -15.42 -0.78 -6.37
CA ASP A 297 -16.77 -1.03 -5.86
C ASP A 297 -17.26 -2.45 -6.24
N GLU A 298 -17.02 -2.93 -7.47
CA GLU A 298 -17.32 -4.30 -7.88
C GLU A 298 -16.58 -5.35 -7.03
N TYR A 299 -15.30 -5.10 -6.69
CA TYR A 299 -14.51 -6.00 -5.84
C TYR A 299 -15.02 -6.02 -4.41
N LEU A 300 -15.36 -4.86 -3.85
CA LEU A 300 -15.95 -4.75 -2.53
C LEU A 300 -17.27 -5.56 -2.43
N GLU A 301 -18.16 -5.40 -3.39
CA GLU A 301 -19.44 -6.13 -3.43
C GLU A 301 -19.26 -7.64 -3.65
N ARG A 302 -18.30 -8.03 -4.46
CA ARG A 302 -18.08 -9.42 -4.84
C ARG A 302 -17.37 -10.24 -3.76
N TYR A 303 -16.42 -9.65 -3.06
CA TYR A 303 -15.49 -10.38 -2.20
C TYR A 303 -15.68 -10.11 -0.71
N LEU A 304 -16.31 -8.99 -0.32
CA LEU A 304 -16.58 -8.62 1.07
C LEU A 304 -18.07 -8.62 1.42
#